data_0ad2ab0a8581eda3f763dece53e1fc5f
#
_entry.id   0ad2ab0a8581eda3f763dece53e1fc5f
#
_cell.length_a   1.000
_cell.length_b   1.000
_cell.length_c   1.000
_cell.angle_alpha   90.00
_cell.angle_beta   90.00
_cell.angle_gamma   90.00
#
_symmetry.space_group_name_H-M   'P 1'
#
loop_
_entity.id
_entity.type
_entity.pdbx_description
1 polymer ?
#
loop_
_entity_poly.entity_id
_entity_poly.type
_entity_poly.pdbx_seq_one_letter_code
_entity_poly.pdbx_strand_id
1 'polypeptide(L)'
;EYVNKIIFNGEKVQKAQKNDTISIGKLPKGTKYIYKNYSKEINDRIIHNIKVSKRFSTIAGEVIAKKGKELELKFEIENIRGQKIVAVAKGDILEQDAKRVITKEQIAEKLGELGDTSFELGNISIDYDGTTFIPFSELKALKRECVAQLQEKLLQSYRRKAPEKKEYHFENKSETVTPIFSALVSNEEQERACREAGIEKIYHKQYDVAKEKNLGKIKVDTNLASNLYQAIMGEKNSLKGQSLDWNLNIFNNHTIEMFSRFPNIETVFISPELNHRQLRNIKSDKVKKGLVIYGYLKGMYIEHKIFDEEYKELEGEFYDKYKVLKNDLNNIELYLDKPMNLIPKLDEILECNFDELRLDFTFESPEEVREIIGSLETRKGKYNPYAFENGVL
;
A
#
# COMPACT_ATOMS: atom_id res chain seq x y z
N GLU A 1 17.42 -25.98 1.62
CA GLU A 1 18.60 -26.51 0.90
C GLU A 1 18.33 -26.55 -0.60
N TYR A 2 19.36 -26.30 -1.42
CA TYR A 2 19.24 -26.40 -2.89
C TYR A 2 19.36 -27.86 -3.33
N VAL A 3 18.52 -28.28 -4.28
CA VAL A 3 18.65 -29.58 -4.92
C VAL A 3 19.83 -29.56 -5.88
N ASN A 4 20.95 -30.12 -5.46
CA ASN A 4 22.19 -30.12 -6.25
C ASN A 4 22.28 -31.27 -7.28
N LYS A 5 21.39 -32.25 -7.21
CA LYS A 5 21.41 -33.41 -8.08
C LYS A 5 19.99 -33.90 -8.36
N ILE A 6 19.65 -33.96 -9.62
CA ILE A 6 18.41 -34.56 -10.13
C ILE A 6 18.80 -35.80 -10.93
N ILE A 7 18.17 -36.93 -10.63
CA ILE A 7 18.37 -38.19 -11.36
C ILE A 7 17.05 -38.55 -12.01
N PHE A 8 17.08 -38.78 -13.31
CA PHE A 8 15.97 -39.25 -14.12
C PHE A 8 16.43 -40.50 -14.86
N ASN A 9 15.69 -41.61 -14.74
CA ASN A 9 16.02 -42.91 -15.34
C ASN A 9 17.45 -43.41 -15.03
N GLY A 10 17.94 -43.10 -13.80
CA GLY A 10 19.28 -43.53 -13.36
C GLY A 10 20.42 -42.59 -13.76
N GLU A 11 20.18 -41.59 -14.60
CA GLU A 11 21.18 -40.62 -15.05
C GLU A 11 21.01 -39.25 -14.40
N LYS A 12 22.14 -38.57 -14.19
CA LYS A 12 22.13 -37.19 -13.67
C LYS A 12 21.70 -36.23 -14.79
N VAL A 13 20.58 -35.52 -14.55
CA VAL A 13 20.06 -34.52 -15.47
C VAL A 13 20.10 -33.13 -14.84
N GLN A 14 20.16 -32.09 -15.70
CA GLN A 14 20.15 -30.70 -15.25
C GLN A 14 18.74 -30.16 -15.04
N LYS A 15 17.75 -30.74 -15.69
CA LYS A 15 16.33 -30.36 -15.56
C LYS A 15 15.44 -31.59 -15.78
N ALA A 16 14.27 -31.57 -15.15
CA ALA A 16 13.19 -32.51 -15.37
C ALA A 16 11.94 -31.77 -15.88
N GLN A 17 11.09 -32.46 -16.61
CA GLN A 17 9.85 -31.93 -17.17
C GLN A 17 8.65 -32.18 -16.22
N LYS A 18 7.53 -31.58 -16.53
CA LYS A 18 6.27 -31.85 -15.81
C LYS A 18 5.90 -33.33 -16.02
N ASN A 19 5.58 -34.01 -14.92
CA ASN A 19 5.23 -35.45 -14.83
C ASN A 19 6.42 -36.42 -14.90
N ASP A 20 7.66 -35.97 -14.93
CA ASP A 20 8.81 -36.85 -14.77
C ASP A 20 8.91 -37.32 -13.31
N THR A 21 9.14 -38.64 -13.14
CA THR A 21 9.50 -39.18 -11.83
C THR A 21 11.01 -39.09 -11.64
N ILE A 22 11.44 -38.28 -10.69
CA ILE A 22 12.85 -37.99 -10.45
C ILE A 22 13.28 -38.44 -9.06
N SER A 23 14.57 -38.75 -8.92
CA SER A 23 15.21 -38.87 -7.62
C SER A 23 16.06 -37.63 -7.36
N ILE A 24 15.91 -37.07 -6.18
CA ILE A 24 16.73 -35.99 -5.66
C ILE A 24 17.53 -36.48 -4.48
N GLY A 25 18.58 -35.78 -4.08
CA GLY A 25 19.49 -36.21 -3.02
C GLY A 25 18.77 -36.57 -1.71
N LYS A 26 19.53 -36.97 -0.70
CA LYS A 26 18.98 -37.30 0.63
C LYS A 26 18.18 -36.16 1.20
N LEU A 27 16.90 -36.38 1.48
CA LEU A 27 16.05 -35.47 2.20
C LEU A 27 16.15 -35.73 3.71
N PRO A 28 15.96 -34.73 4.56
CA PRO A 28 15.85 -34.90 6.00
C PRO A 28 14.78 -35.93 6.37
N LYS A 29 15.00 -36.69 7.42
CA LYS A 29 13.98 -37.64 7.91
C LYS A 29 12.70 -36.87 8.27
N GLY A 30 11.55 -37.33 7.74
CA GLY A 30 10.26 -36.74 8.02
C GLY A 30 9.83 -35.66 7.00
N THR A 31 10.61 -35.42 5.94
CA THR A 31 10.18 -34.52 4.85
C THR A 31 8.88 -35.01 4.22
N LYS A 32 7.80 -34.25 4.35
CA LYS A 32 6.49 -34.57 3.76
C LYS A 32 6.29 -33.87 2.40
N TYR A 33 6.89 -32.70 2.22
CA TYR A 33 6.69 -31.84 1.03
C TYR A 33 8.01 -31.29 0.53
N ILE A 34 8.08 -31.05 -0.77
CA ILE A 34 9.19 -30.40 -1.46
C ILE A 34 8.61 -29.26 -2.29
N TYR A 35 9.12 -28.07 -2.08
CA TYR A 35 8.66 -26.87 -2.80
C TYR A 35 9.73 -26.40 -3.78
N LYS A 36 9.30 -26.02 -4.99
CA LYS A 36 10.15 -25.34 -5.95
C LYS A 36 9.95 -23.84 -5.82
N ASN A 37 10.86 -23.16 -5.15
CA ASN A 37 10.84 -21.71 -4.94
C ASN A 37 11.63 -20.91 -5.98
N TYR A 38 12.38 -21.57 -6.86
CA TYR A 38 13.17 -20.92 -7.91
C TYR A 38 13.07 -21.71 -9.24
N SER A 39 12.86 -20.99 -10.32
CA SER A 39 12.91 -21.53 -11.69
C SER A 39 13.78 -20.63 -12.56
N LYS A 40 14.95 -21.13 -12.95
CA LYS A 40 15.88 -20.40 -13.83
C LYS A 40 15.20 -19.95 -15.13
N GLU A 41 14.45 -20.83 -15.77
CA GLU A 41 13.74 -20.54 -17.03
C GLU A 41 12.74 -19.40 -16.88
N ILE A 42 11.95 -19.40 -15.79
CA ILE A 42 10.99 -18.32 -15.50
C ILE A 42 11.72 -17.02 -15.22
N ASN A 43 12.78 -17.05 -14.41
CA ASN A 43 13.55 -15.86 -14.10
C ASN A 43 14.26 -15.28 -15.30
N ASP A 44 14.90 -16.13 -16.13
CA ASP A 44 15.57 -15.69 -17.37
C ASP A 44 14.55 -15.04 -18.31
N ARG A 45 13.35 -15.62 -18.44
CA ARG A 45 12.25 -15.04 -19.23
C ARG A 45 11.77 -13.71 -18.65
N ILE A 46 11.61 -13.61 -17.34
CA ILE A 46 11.22 -12.35 -16.67
C ILE A 46 12.29 -11.28 -16.91
N ILE A 47 13.56 -11.60 -16.67
CA ILE A 47 14.68 -10.67 -16.89
C ILE A 47 14.75 -10.23 -18.35
N HIS A 48 14.59 -11.17 -19.30
CA HIS A 48 14.52 -10.84 -20.71
C HIS A 48 13.35 -9.88 -20.99
N ASN A 49 12.15 -10.19 -20.53
CA ASN A 49 10.98 -9.34 -20.72
C ASN A 49 11.18 -7.94 -20.10
N ILE A 50 11.77 -7.83 -18.92
CA ILE A 50 12.08 -6.53 -18.32
C ILE A 50 13.03 -5.72 -19.20
N LYS A 51 14.01 -6.37 -19.82
CA LYS A 51 14.99 -5.70 -20.71
C LYS A 51 14.40 -5.25 -22.04
N VAL A 52 13.49 -6.04 -22.62
CA VAL A 52 12.93 -5.78 -23.96
C VAL A 52 11.56 -5.12 -23.96
N SER A 53 10.76 -5.28 -22.89
CA SER A 53 9.45 -4.66 -22.78
C SER A 53 9.59 -3.18 -22.41
N LYS A 54 9.59 -2.33 -23.42
CA LYS A 54 9.44 -0.88 -23.22
C LYS A 54 7.97 -0.54 -23.36
N ARG A 55 7.45 0.25 -22.42
CA ARG A 55 6.15 0.89 -22.58
C ARG A 55 6.36 2.17 -23.35
N PHE A 56 5.76 2.27 -24.53
CA PHE A 56 5.77 3.47 -25.33
C PHE A 56 4.46 4.21 -25.20
N SER A 57 4.56 5.53 -25.29
CA SER A 57 3.41 6.42 -25.46
C SER A 57 3.38 6.86 -26.92
N THR A 58 2.28 6.60 -27.59
CA THR A 58 2.13 6.98 -29.00
C THR A 58 1.95 8.48 -29.12
N ILE A 59 2.77 9.11 -29.96
CA ILE A 59 2.70 10.54 -30.28
C ILE A 59 2.25 10.76 -31.72
N ALA A 60 1.55 11.86 -31.98
CA ALA A 60 1.26 12.31 -33.33
C ALA A 60 2.25 13.40 -33.73
N GLY A 61 2.56 13.47 -35.02
CA GLY A 61 3.53 14.40 -35.57
C GLY A 61 2.97 15.25 -36.70
N GLU A 62 3.53 16.46 -36.86
CA GLU A 62 3.32 17.32 -38.02
C GLU A 62 4.66 17.94 -38.40
N VAL A 63 5.00 17.91 -39.68
CA VAL A 63 6.21 18.53 -40.22
C VAL A 63 5.83 19.51 -41.34
N ILE A 64 6.41 20.69 -41.32
CA ILE A 64 6.31 21.71 -42.39
C ILE A 64 7.71 21.91 -42.95
N ALA A 65 7.88 21.60 -44.24
CA ALA A 65 9.15 21.70 -44.94
C ALA A 65 8.92 22.26 -46.34
N LYS A 66 8.93 23.60 -46.48
CA LYS A 66 8.70 24.32 -47.75
C LYS A 66 9.76 25.38 -47.97
N LYS A 67 10.10 25.59 -49.23
CA LYS A 67 11.05 26.63 -49.62
C LYS A 67 10.63 28.02 -49.11
N GLY A 68 11.58 28.73 -48.55
CA GLY A 68 11.37 30.06 -47.96
C GLY A 68 10.66 30.05 -46.59
N LYS A 69 10.43 28.88 -45.97
CA LYS A 69 9.88 28.76 -44.63
C LYS A 69 10.87 28.08 -43.70
N GLU A 70 10.74 28.36 -42.40
CA GLU A 70 11.43 27.60 -41.36
C GLU A 70 11.00 26.12 -41.41
N LEU A 71 11.95 25.21 -41.23
CA LEU A 71 11.63 23.82 -41.01
C LEU A 71 10.98 23.68 -39.63
N GLU A 72 9.73 23.25 -39.56
CA GLU A 72 8.99 23.13 -38.29
C GLU A 72 8.57 21.69 -38.06
N LEU A 73 8.82 21.20 -36.83
CA LEU A 73 8.38 19.92 -36.34
C LEU A 73 7.54 20.09 -35.10
N LYS A 74 6.37 19.49 -35.12
CA LYS A 74 5.44 19.46 -33.98
C LYS A 74 5.18 18.02 -33.60
N PHE A 75 5.27 17.75 -32.30
CA PHE A 75 4.78 16.51 -31.70
C PHE A 75 3.70 16.78 -30.69
N GLU A 76 2.73 15.90 -30.60
CA GLU A 76 1.63 16.00 -29.65
C GLU A 76 1.26 14.64 -29.04
N ILE A 77 0.80 14.71 -27.79
CA ILE A 77 0.33 13.56 -27.03
C ILE A 77 -0.85 13.99 -26.16
N GLU A 78 -1.77 13.08 -25.93
CA GLU A 78 -2.81 13.23 -24.90
C GLU A 78 -2.37 12.56 -23.61
N ASN A 79 -2.38 13.28 -22.49
CA ASN A 79 -2.05 12.72 -21.20
C ASN A 79 -3.24 11.93 -20.62
N ILE A 80 -3.02 11.17 -19.53
CA ILE A 80 -4.06 10.35 -18.87
C ILE A 80 -5.27 11.14 -18.35
N ARG A 81 -5.20 12.48 -18.35
CA ARG A 81 -6.30 13.38 -17.96
C ARG A 81 -7.08 13.95 -19.16
N GLY A 82 -6.79 13.45 -20.38
CA GLY A 82 -7.39 13.97 -21.61
C GLY A 82 -6.85 15.33 -22.04
N GLN A 83 -5.73 15.79 -21.48
CA GLN A 83 -5.12 17.07 -21.83
C GLN A 83 -4.12 16.88 -22.96
N LYS A 84 -4.28 17.64 -24.03
CA LYS A 84 -3.37 17.66 -25.18
C LYS A 84 -2.10 18.45 -24.85
N ILE A 85 -0.96 17.80 -24.97
CA ILE A 85 0.38 18.38 -24.76
C ILE A 85 1.06 18.49 -26.11
N VAL A 86 1.57 19.67 -26.43
CA VAL A 86 2.17 19.98 -27.73
C VAL A 86 3.58 20.53 -27.53
N ALA A 87 4.51 20.04 -28.32
CA ALA A 87 5.86 20.59 -28.46
C ALA A 87 6.08 20.98 -29.93
N VAL A 88 6.79 22.07 -30.13
CA VAL A 88 7.15 22.57 -31.47
C VAL A 88 8.63 22.96 -31.43
N ALA A 89 9.37 22.47 -32.40
CA ALA A 89 10.75 22.87 -32.66
C ALA A 89 10.85 23.48 -34.07
N LYS A 90 11.69 24.51 -34.21
CA LYS A 90 11.89 25.25 -35.45
C LYS A 90 13.36 25.25 -35.83
N GLY A 91 13.66 24.97 -37.08
CA GLY A 91 14.99 25.01 -37.65
C GLY A 91 15.19 26.21 -38.56
N ASP A 92 16.23 26.13 -39.39
CA ASP A 92 16.56 27.18 -40.32
C ASP A 92 15.55 27.32 -41.46
N ILE A 93 15.60 28.47 -42.13
CA ILE A 93 14.79 28.71 -43.33
C ILE A 93 15.35 27.84 -44.46
N LEU A 94 14.50 27.08 -45.11
CA LEU A 94 14.88 26.20 -46.21
C LEU A 94 14.92 27.01 -47.53
N GLU A 95 16.13 27.31 -48.02
CA GLU A 95 16.31 28.15 -49.21
C GLU A 95 16.71 27.36 -50.46
N GLN A 96 17.29 26.18 -50.28
CA GLN A 96 17.91 25.42 -51.35
C GLN A 96 16.99 24.39 -51.96
N ASP A 97 17.09 24.22 -53.29
CA ASP A 97 16.46 23.12 -54.01
C ASP A 97 17.28 21.82 -53.81
N ALA A 98 16.61 20.71 -53.71
CA ALA A 98 17.24 19.40 -53.51
C ALA A 98 17.86 18.91 -54.81
N LYS A 99 19.17 18.61 -54.79
CA LYS A 99 19.81 17.85 -55.89
C LYS A 99 19.29 16.41 -55.98
N ARG A 100 18.83 15.85 -54.88
CA ARG A 100 18.18 14.56 -54.78
C ARG A 100 16.93 14.74 -53.90
N VAL A 101 15.80 14.49 -54.49
CA VAL A 101 14.49 14.56 -53.81
C VAL A 101 14.37 13.45 -52.77
N ILE A 102 13.91 13.77 -51.60
CA ILE A 102 13.54 12.81 -50.57
C ILE A 102 12.02 12.62 -50.59
N THR A 103 11.54 11.45 -50.16
CA THR A 103 10.09 11.20 -50.12
C THR A 103 9.52 11.49 -48.72
N LYS A 104 8.20 11.66 -48.63
CA LYS A 104 7.51 11.84 -47.37
C LYS A 104 7.71 10.63 -46.45
N GLU A 105 7.77 9.42 -47.02
CA GLU A 105 8.02 8.19 -46.29
C GLU A 105 9.41 8.16 -45.65
N GLN A 106 10.43 8.69 -46.34
CA GLN A 106 11.79 8.83 -45.79
C GLN A 106 11.87 9.82 -44.66
N ILE A 107 11.09 10.92 -44.75
CA ILE A 107 10.97 11.90 -43.66
C ILE A 107 10.28 11.23 -42.44
N ALA A 108 9.17 10.53 -42.68
CA ALA A 108 8.44 9.81 -41.62
C ALA A 108 9.31 8.75 -40.92
N GLU A 109 10.06 7.96 -41.71
CA GLU A 109 10.98 6.96 -41.17
C GLU A 109 12.04 7.59 -40.24
N LYS A 110 12.67 8.68 -40.69
CA LYS A 110 13.69 9.40 -39.91
C LYS A 110 13.14 10.04 -38.64
N LEU A 111 11.91 10.52 -38.67
CA LEU A 111 11.24 11.05 -37.49
C LEU A 111 10.77 9.93 -36.54
N GLY A 112 10.39 8.77 -37.08
CA GLY A 112 9.97 7.60 -36.32
C GLY A 112 11.10 6.91 -35.56
N GLU A 113 12.37 7.13 -35.91
CA GLU A 113 13.53 6.63 -35.19
C GLU A 113 13.69 7.36 -33.84
N LEU A 114 12.79 7.11 -32.87
CA LEU A 114 12.78 7.79 -31.57
C LEU A 114 13.74 7.19 -30.52
N GLY A 115 14.47 6.14 -30.87
CA GLY A 115 15.60 5.59 -30.10
C GLY A 115 15.25 5.16 -28.68
N ASP A 116 16.03 5.66 -27.70
CA ASP A 116 15.87 5.33 -26.27
C ASP A 116 14.81 6.17 -25.53
N THR A 117 13.90 6.83 -26.29
CA THR A 117 12.81 7.58 -25.67
C THR A 117 11.65 6.66 -25.28
N SER A 118 10.73 7.16 -24.46
CA SER A 118 9.49 6.46 -24.09
C SER A 118 8.36 6.70 -25.08
N PHE A 119 8.67 7.20 -26.29
CA PHE A 119 7.69 7.51 -27.30
C PHE A 119 7.83 6.62 -28.53
N GLU A 120 6.69 6.37 -29.19
CA GLU A 120 6.61 5.82 -30.54
C GLU A 120 5.80 6.75 -31.41
N LEU A 121 6.24 6.93 -32.66
CA LEU A 121 5.51 7.78 -33.61
C LEU A 121 4.34 6.99 -34.20
N GLY A 122 3.13 7.50 -34.01
CA GLY A 122 1.92 7.03 -34.66
C GLY A 122 1.70 7.77 -35.99
N ASN A 123 0.63 8.52 -36.08
CA ASN A 123 0.31 9.30 -37.28
C ASN A 123 1.21 10.52 -37.39
N ILE A 124 1.68 10.80 -38.61
CA ILE A 124 2.43 12.01 -38.95
C ILE A 124 1.85 12.69 -40.21
N SER A 125 1.61 13.99 -40.13
CA SER A 125 1.27 14.82 -41.26
C SER A 125 2.53 15.50 -41.81
N ILE A 126 2.78 15.38 -43.10
CA ILE A 126 3.98 15.93 -43.73
C ILE A 126 3.57 16.91 -44.86
N ASP A 127 3.73 18.18 -44.59
CA ASP A 127 3.52 19.26 -45.54
C ASP A 127 4.86 19.63 -46.19
N TYR A 128 5.23 18.84 -47.21
CA TYR A 128 6.49 18.96 -47.95
C TYR A 128 6.21 19.23 -49.44
N ASP A 129 6.89 20.23 -50.02
CA ASP A 129 6.72 20.63 -51.41
C ASP A 129 7.37 19.64 -52.44
N GLY A 130 8.19 18.72 -51.96
CA GLY A 130 8.83 17.70 -52.82
C GLY A 130 10.07 18.20 -53.60
N THR A 131 10.46 19.44 -53.42
CA THR A 131 11.60 20.07 -54.15
C THR A 131 12.66 20.66 -53.23
N THR A 132 12.28 21.03 -52.04
CA THR A 132 13.17 21.69 -51.08
C THR A 132 14.15 20.70 -50.44
N PHE A 133 15.40 21.14 -50.32
CA PHE A 133 16.44 20.38 -49.65
C PHE A 133 16.26 20.42 -48.13
N ILE A 134 16.16 19.26 -47.46
CA ILE A 134 16.09 19.14 -46.02
C ILE A 134 17.36 18.43 -45.53
N PRO A 135 18.24 19.07 -44.77
CA PRO A 135 19.39 18.40 -44.15
C PRO A 135 18.92 17.39 -43.11
N PHE A 136 19.27 16.11 -43.26
CA PHE A 136 18.92 15.10 -42.27
C PHE A 136 19.54 15.36 -40.86
N SER A 137 20.67 16.05 -40.80
CA SER A 137 21.26 16.50 -39.54
C SER A 137 20.37 17.46 -38.77
N GLU A 138 19.77 18.40 -39.50
CA GLU A 138 18.82 19.38 -38.94
C GLU A 138 17.52 18.72 -38.52
N LEU A 139 16.95 17.87 -39.38
CA LEU A 139 15.76 17.10 -39.03
C LEU A 139 15.97 16.22 -37.76
N LYS A 140 17.17 15.68 -37.60
CA LYS A 140 17.56 14.91 -36.41
C LYS A 140 17.71 15.80 -35.16
N ALA A 141 18.27 17.00 -35.33
CA ALA A 141 18.39 17.96 -34.24
C ALA A 141 17.01 18.45 -33.76
N LEU A 142 16.15 18.84 -34.69
CA LEU A 142 14.77 19.24 -34.42
C LEU A 142 13.98 18.13 -33.70
N LYS A 143 14.12 16.88 -34.18
CA LYS A 143 13.49 15.75 -33.53
C LYS A 143 13.90 15.61 -32.07
N ARG A 144 15.19 15.71 -31.78
CA ARG A 144 15.71 15.62 -30.39
C ARG A 144 15.17 16.73 -29.52
N GLU A 145 15.16 17.94 -30.03
CA GLU A 145 14.65 19.12 -29.33
C GLU A 145 13.15 18.99 -29.06
N CYS A 146 12.36 18.66 -30.08
CA CYS A 146 10.91 18.51 -29.96
C CYS A 146 10.54 17.40 -28.97
N VAL A 147 11.24 16.27 -28.98
CA VAL A 147 11.04 15.18 -28.02
C VAL A 147 11.38 15.63 -26.61
N ALA A 148 12.49 16.34 -26.41
CA ALA A 148 12.88 16.84 -25.10
C ALA A 148 11.84 17.83 -24.54
N GLN A 149 11.36 18.77 -25.36
CA GLN A 149 10.30 19.71 -25.01
C GLN A 149 9.00 18.98 -24.67
N LEU A 150 8.61 17.97 -25.47
CA LEU A 150 7.39 17.19 -25.24
C LEU A 150 7.46 16.45 -23.92
N GLN A 151 8.59 15.80 -23.63
CA GLN A 151 8.82 15.07 -22.39
C GLN A 151 8.75 16.01 -21.19
N GLU A 152 9.39 17.17 -21.25
CA GLU A 152 9.34 18.15 -20.16
C GLU A 152 7.93 18.67 -19.92
N LYS A 153 7.21 19.09 -20.97
CA LYS A 153 5.83 19.56 -20.88
C LYS A 153 4.89 18.48 -20.35
N LEU A 154 5.07 17.21 -20.77
CA LEU A 154 4.31 16.08 -20.28
C LEU A 154 4.55 15.88 -18.78
N LEU A 155 5.80 15.88 -18.32
CA LEU A 155 6.14 15.77 -16.91
C LEU A 155 5.58 16.95 -16.10
N GLN A 156 5.66 18.17 -16.63
CA GLN A 156 5.09 19.36 -16.00
C GLN A 156 3.58 19.25 -15.84
N SER A 157 2.87 18.64 -16.81
CA SER A 157 1.41 18.45 -16.74
C SER A 157 0.97 17.59 -15.56
N TYR A 158 1.85 16.73 -15.02
CA TYR A 158 1.61 15.88 -13.85
C TYR A 158 2.09 16.52 -12.54
N ARG A 159 2.92 17.55 -12.60
CA ARG A 159 3.39 18.26 -11.40
C ARG A 159 2.20 18.91 -10.70
N ARG A 160 2.03 18.58 -9.44
CA ARG A 160 1.07 19.27 -8.58
C ARG A 160 1.73 20.56 -8.08
N LYS A 161 0.99 21.64 -8.07
CA LYS A 161 1.42 22.81 -7.29
C LYS A 161 1.50 22.38 -5.83
N ALA A 162 2.61 22.67 -5.18
CA ALA A 162 2.68 22.50 -3.74
C ALA A 162 1.54 23.33 -3.13
N PRO A 163 0.74 22.76 -2.22
CA PRO A 163 -0.23 23.56 -1.51
C PRO A 163 0.51 24.64 -0.71
N GLU A 164 -0.12 25.77 -0.54
CA GLU A 164 0.39 26.78 0.39
C GLU A 164 0.61 26.13 1.77
N LYS A 165 1.77 26.43 2.36
CA LYS A 165 2.11 25.89 3.66
C LYS A 165 1.14 26.47 4.69
N LYS A 166 0.16 25.67 5.10
CA LYS A 166 -0.75 26.05 6.17
C LYS A 166 -0.09 25.72 7.50
N GLU A 167 -0.08 26.67 8.40
CA GLU A 167 0.24 26.39 9.78
C GLU A 167 -1.00 25.84 10.47
N TYR A 168 -0.84 24.69 11.11
CA TYR A 168 -1.91 24.04 11.86
C TYR A 168 -1.56 24.11 13.34
N HIS A 169 -2.49 24.66 14.11
CA HIS A 169 -2.41 24.63 15.58
C HIS A 169 -3.36 23.54 16.07
N PHE A 170 -2.81 22.61 16.83
CA PHE A 170 -3.58 21.53 17.43
C PHE A 170 -3.59 21.71 18.95
N GLU A 171 -4.77 21.65 19.52
CA GLU A 171 -4.99 21.80 20.95
C GLU A 171 -5.64 20.55 21.52
N ASN A 172 -5.43 20.30 22.81
CA ASN A 172 -6.24 19.35 23.57
C ASN A 172 -7.44 20.09 24.16
N LYS A 173 -8.49 19.33 24.50
CA LYS A 173 -9.50 19.83 25.44
C LYS A 173 -8.80 20.32 26.69
N SER A 174 -9.22 21.45 27.19
CA SER A 174 -8.56 22.17 28.33
C SER A 174 -8.61 21.40 29.65
N GLU A 175 -9.44 20.38 29.78
CA GLU A 175 -9.63 19.59 30.98
C GLU A 175 -8.91 18.26 30.92
N THR A 176 -8.33 17.84 32.05
CA THR A 176 -7.82 16.48 32.22
C THR A 176 -9.00 15.52 32.23
N VAL A 177 -9.06 14.62 31.26
CA VAL A 177 -10.15 13.66 31.12
C VAL A 177 -9.81 12.39 31.89
N THR A 178 -10.74 11.91 32.70
CA THR A 178 -10.68 10.54 33.22
C THR A 178 -11.11 9.59 32.11
N PRO A 179 -10.22 8.72 31.60
CA PRO A 179 -10.56 7.86 30.49
C PRO A 179 -11.59 6.81 30.91
N ILE A 180 -12.46 6.45 29.97
CA ILE A 180 -13.27 5.24 30.11
C ILE A 180 -12.46 4.02 29.67
N PHE A 181 -12.71 2.87 30.32
CA PHE A 181 -12.18 1.59 29.86
C PHE A 181 -13.19 0.90 28.94
N SER A 182 -12.70 0.35 27.84
CA SER A 182 -13.48 -0.43 26.89
C SER A 182 -12.79 -1.74 26.56
N ALA A 183 -13.51 -2.67 25.95
CA ALA A 183 -12.93 -3.92 25.50
C ALA A 183 -13.32 -4.25 24.06
N LEU A 184 -12.41 -4.87 23.31
CA LEU A 184 -12.68 -5.56 22.06
C LEU A 184 -12.68 -7.06 22.35
N VAL A 185 -13.77 -7.76 22.02
CA VAL A 185 -13.93 -9.19 22.32
C VAL A 185 -14.11 -10.00 21.05
N SER A 186 -13.71 -11.27 21.11
CA SER A 186 -13.81 -12.22 20.01
C SER A 186 -14.99 -13.18 20.14
N ASN A 187 -15.59 -13.31 21.34
CA ASN A 187 -16.70 -14.21 21.62
C ASN A 187 -17.57 -13.72 22.79
N GLU A 188 -18.74 -14.34 22.95
CA GLU A 188 -19.71 -13.99 23.97
C GLU A 188 -19.24 -14.29 25.42
N GLU A 189 -18.36 -15.27 25.63
CA GLU A 189 -17.83 -15.60 26.95
C GLU A 189 -16.91 -14.50 27.44
N GLN A 190 -16.03 -13.97 26.56
CA GLN A 190 -15.20 -12.83 26.86
C GLN A 190 -16.05 -11.58 27.12
N GLU A 191 -17.12 -11.34 26.33
CA GLU A 191 -18.03 -10.21 26.58
C GLU A 191 -18.66 -10.29 27.95
N ARG A 192 -19.18 -11.47 28.34
CA ARG A 192 -19.78 -11.69 29.66
C ARG A 192 -18.77 -11.40 30.77
N ALA A 193 -17.55 -11.93 30.65
CA ALA A 193 -16.48 -11.69 31.63
C ALA A 193 -16.13 -10.20 31.75
N CYS A 194 -16.09 -9.45 30.64
CA CYS A 194 -15.86 -8.02 30.64
C CYS A 194 -16.96 -7.26 31.39
N ARG A 195 -18.24 -7.58 31.11
CA ARG A 195 -19.39 -6.95 31.77
C ARG A 195 -19.45 -7.24 33.26
N GLU A 196 -19.18 -8.48 33.66
CA GLU A 196 -19.10 -8.88 35.08
C GLU A 196 -17.96 -8.14 35.80
N ALA A 197 -16.88 -7.82 35.10
CA ALA A 197 -15.75 -7.06 35.63
C ALA A 197 -15.91 -5.54 35.52
N GLY A 198 -17.10 -5.03 35.10
CA GLY A 198 -17.43 -3.60 35.10
C GLY A 198 -17.09 -2.85 33.81
N ILE A 199 -16.73 -3.51 32.73
CA ILE A 199 -16.55 -2.86 31.43
C ILE A 199 -17.89 -2.77 30.71
N GLU A 200 -18.37 -1.54 30.50
CA GLU A 200 -19.68 -1.29 29.86
C GLU A 200 -19.54 -1.15 28.33
N LYS A 201 -18.48 -0.50 27.85
CA LYS A 201 -18.27 -0.25 26.42
C LYS A 201 -17.55 -1.43 25.78
N ILE A 202 -18.26 -2.21 24.96
CA ILE A 202 -17.75 -3.41 24.30
C ILE A 202 -17.79 -3.22 22.79
N TYR A 203 -16.69 -3.59 22.16
CA TYR A 203 -16.56 -3.74 20.71
C TYR A 203 -16.46 -5.23 20.38
N HIS A 204 -17.01 -5.60 19.24
CA HIS A 204 -16.89 -6.96 18.72
C HIS A 204 -15.88 -7.01 17.60
N LYS A 205 -15.02 -8.01 17.64
CA LYS A 205 -14.03 -8.23 16.59
C LYS A 205 -14.75 -8.49 15.26
N GLN A 206 -14.41 -7.67 14.28
CA GLN A 206 -14.91 -7.83 12.92
C GLN A 206 -13.77 -8.28 12.02
N TYR A 207 -14.08 -9.24 11.18
CA TYR A 207 -13.13 -9.66 10.17
C TYR A 207 -13.06 -8.61 9.07
N ASP A 208 -11.88 -8.42 8.49
CA ASP A 208 -11.65 -7.43 7.46
C ASP A 208 -12.33 -7.88 6.16
N VAL A 209 -13.58 -7.47 5.98
CA VAL A 209 -14.47 -7.88 4.87
C VAL A 209 -14.21 -7.04 3.61
N ALA A 210 -13.16 -6.22 3.58
CA ALA A 210 -12.89 -5.28 2.48
C ALA A 210 -12.66 -5.96 1.12
N LYS A 211 -12.57 -7.29 1.08
CA LYS A 211 -12.33 -8.07 -0.14
C LYS A 211 -13.44 -9.06 -0.51
N GLU A 212 -14.55 -9.09 0.18
CA GLU A 212 -15.66 -9.92 -0.27
C GLU A 212 -16.17 -9.42 -1.62
N LYS A 213 -16.25 -10.33 -2.58
CA LYS A 213 -16.86 -10.10 -3.91
C LYS A 213 -18.34 -9.65 -3.84
N ASN A 214 -18.95 -9.69 -2.66
CA ASN A 214 -20.30 -9.28 -2.35
C ASN A 214 -20.33 -8.13 -1.34
N LEU A 215 -19.86 -6.96 -1.74
CA LEU A 215 -19.90 -5.72 -0.93
C LEU A 215 -21.30 -5.41 -0.32
N GLY A 216 -22.38 -5.94 -0.88
CA GLY A 216 -23.76 -5.77 -0.35
C GLY A 216 -24.08 -6.57 0.92
N LYS A 217 -23.21 -7.47 1.40
CA LYS A 217 -23.40 -8.27 2.62
C LYS A 217 -22.57 -7.80 3.81
N ILE A 218 -21.74 -6.76 3.62
CA ILE A 218 -20.94 -6.21 4.71
C ILE A 218 -21.88 -5.52 5.69
N LYS A 219 -21.96 -6.05 6.92
CA LYS A 219 -22.60 -5.33 8.01
C LYS A 219 -21.76 -4.08 8.31
N VAL A 220 -22.33 -2.93 8.00
CA VAL A 220 -21.70 -1.61 8.24
C VAL A 220 -22.11 -1.07 9.62
N ASP A 221 -23.01 -1.75 10.30
CA ASP A 221 -23.57 -1.40 11.62
C ASP A 221 -22.58 -1.67 12.75
N THR A 222 -21.35 -1.19 12.59
CA THR A 222 -20.31 -1.44 13.56
C THR A 222 -19.97 -0.18 14.32
N ASN A 223 -19.99 -0.28 15.62
CA ASN A 223 -19.49 0.77 16.50
C ASN A 223 -17.97 1.02 16.32
N LEU A 224 -17.26 0.10 15.68
CA LEU A 224 -15.83 0.16 15.41
C LEU A 224 -15.55 -0.05 13.93
N ALA A 225 -15.08 0.98 13.23
CA ALA A 225 -14.66 0.92 11.84
C ALA A 225 -13.17 0.58 11.77
N SER A 226 -12.82 -0.55 11.18
CA SER A 226 -11.45 -1.01 10.99
C SER A 226 -10.86 -0.67 9.63
N ASN A 227 -11.66 -0.05 8.76
CA ASN A 227 -11.21 0.44 7.45
C ASN A 227 -11.99 1.68 7.00
N LEU A 228 -11.44 2.40 6.02
CA LEU A 228 -12.03 3.64 5.51
C LEU A 228 -13.43 3.45 4.90
N TYR A 229 -13.68 2.29 4.27
CA TYR A 229 -15.00 1.99 3.70
C TYR A 229 -16.07 1.96 4.78
N GLN A 230 -15.81 1.29 5.92
CA GLN A 230 -16.76 1.24 7.05
C GLN A 230 -17.03 2.63 7.63
N ALA A 231 -16.00 3.48 7.73
CA ALA A 231 -16.15 4.85 8.19
C ALA A 231 -17.06 5.69 7.26
N ILE A 232 -16.81 5.63 5.94
CA ILE A 232 -17.61 6.32 4.92
C ILE A 232 -19.06 5.78 4.88
N MET A 233 -19.24 4.46 4.96
CA MET A 233 -20.58 3.88 4.98
C MET A 233 -21.32 4.17 6.27
N GLY A 234 -20.60 4.29 7.40
CA GLY A 234 -21.15 4.76 8.65
C GLY A 234 -21.77 6.16 8.50
N GLU A 235 -21.04 7.09 7.87
CA GLU A 235 -21.57 8.41 7.55
C GLU A 235 -22.80 8.35 6.65
N LYS A 236 -22.72 7.61 5.53
CA LYS A 236 -23.85 7.44 4.59
C LYS A 236 -25.11 6.85 5.24
N ASN A 237 -24.93 5.95 6.20
CA ASN A 237 -26.02 5.31 6.93
C ASN A 237 -26.44 6.10 8.18
N SER A 238 -25.90 7.31 8.36
CA SER A 238 -26.21 8.19 9.49
C SER A 238 -25.95 7.55 10.86
N LEU A 239 -24.96 6.68 10.96
CA LEU A 239 -24.48 6.15 12.24
C LEU A 239 -23.99 7.29 13.14
N LYS A 240 -24.10 7.10 14.43
CA LYS A 240 -23.58 8.05 15.43
C LYS A 240 -22.68 7.32 16.42
N GLY A 241 -21.65 8.01 16.89
CA GLY A 241 -20.77 7.47 17.92
C GLY A 241 -19.88 6.33 17.45
N GLN A 242 -19.54 6.29 16.15
CA GLN A 242 -18.63 5.29 15.62
C GLN A 242 -17.19 5.59 16.05
N SER A 243 -16.46 4.56 16.41
CA SER A 243 -15.02 4.63 16.69
C SER A 243 -14.21 4.12 15.50
N LEU A 244 -13.05 4.73 15.27
CA LEU A 244 -12.07 4.27 14.29
C LEU A 244 -11.01 3.41 14.96
N ASP A 245 -10.77 2.23 14.44
CA ASP A 245 -9.77 1.31 14.97
C ASP A 245 -8.34 1.71 14.61
N TRP A 246 -7.36 1.26 15.38
CA TRP A 246 -5.94 1.59 15.24
C TRP A 246 -5.32 1.14 13.91
N ASN A 247 -5.86 0.10 13.25
CA ASN A 247 -5.42 -0.35 11.93
C ASN A 247 -5.70 0.65 10.79
N LEU A 248 -6.40 1.75 11.06
CA LEU A 248 -6.44 2.92 10.16
C LEU A 248 -5.15 3.78 10.19
N ASN A 249 -4.13 3.34 10.92
CA ASN A 249 -2.81 3.98 11.01
C ASN A 249 -2.90 5.47 11.41
N ILE A 250 -3.67 5.75 12.47
CA ILE A 250 -3.82 7.11 12.99
C ILE A 250 -2.65 7.40 13.93
N PHE A 251 -1.65 8.14 13.47
CA PHE A 251 -0.43 8.41 14.23
C PHE A 251 0.01 9.88 14.21
N ASN A 252 -0.86 10.80 13.77
CA ASN A 252 -0.58 12.25 13.84
C ASN A 252 -1.86 13.07 13.86
N ASN A 253 -1.72 14.32 14.30
CA ASN A 253 -2.85 15.25 14.48
C ASN A 253 -3.56 15.59 13.15
N HIS A 254 -2.85 15.59 12.03
CA HIS A 254 -3.47 15.85 10.70
C HIS A 254 -4.46 14.76 10.30
N THR A 255 -4.12 13.49 10.58
CA THR A 255 -5.02 12.37 10.33
C THR A 255 -6.26 12.45 11.23
N ILE A 256 -6.09 12.85 12.49
CA ILE A 256 -7.21 13.07 13.41
C ILE A 256 -8.10 14.19 12.89
N GLU A 257 -7.53 15.34 12.50
CA GLU A 257 -8.25 16.47 11.90
C GLU A 257 -9.01 16.07 10.64
N MET A 258 -8.44 15.19 9.82
CA MET A 258 -9.14 14.66 8.65
C MET A 258 -10.39 13.86 9.05
N PHE A 259 -10.25 12.94 10.00
CA PHE A 259 -11.35 12.10 10.45
C PHE A 259 -12.40 12.84 11.28
N SER A 260 -12.03 13.92 11.96
CA SER A 260 -12.98 14.76 12.70
C SER A 260 -14.03 15.45 11.82
N ARG A 261 -13.85 15.43 10.50
CA ARG A 261 -14.82 15.96 9.53
C ARG A 261 -15.97 15.01 9.24
N PHE A 262 -15.84 13.75 9.64
CA PHE A 262 -16.90 12.75 9.50
C PHE A 262 -17.83 12.84 10.72
N PRO A 263 -19.11 13.23 10.56
CA PRO A 263 -20.01 13.51 11.70
C PRO A 263 -20.39 12.27 12.50
N ASN A 264 -20.18 11.08 11.95
CA ASN A 264 -20.41 9.80 12.61
C ASN A 264 -19.27 9.39 13.54
N ILE A 265 -18.07 9.98 13.40
CA ILE A 265 -16.89 9.58 14.19
C ILE A 265 -16.86 10.30 15.53
N GLU A 266 -16.81 9.52 16.59
CA GLU A 266 -16.71 9.98 17.97
C GLU A 266 -15.30 9.78 18.54
N THR A 267 -14.73 8.60 18.37
CA THR A 267 -13.42 8.21 18.92
C THR A 267 -12.49 7.74 17.82
N VAL A 268 -11.21 8.09 17.92
CA VAL A 268 -10.16 7.57 17.03
C VAL A 268 -9.11 6.86 17.88
N PHE A 269 -8.89 5.56 17.61
CA PHE A 269 -7.83 4.79 18.26
C PHE A 269 -6.50 5.05 17.58
N ILE A 270 -5.54 5.54 18.37
CA ILE A 270 -4.20 5.87 17.91
C ILE A 270 -3.39 4.60 17.72
N SER A 271 -2.52 4.60 16.71
CA SER A 271 -1.65 3.45 16.40
C SER A 271 -0.77 3.07 17.61
N PRO A 272 -0.72 1.80 18.00
CA PRO A 272 0.16 1.30 19.05
C PRO A 272 1.65 1.32 18.67
N GLU A 273 1.97 1.68 17.44
CA GLU A 273 3.35 1.81 16.95
C GLU A 273 4.06 3.09 17.43
N LEU A 274 3.32 4.01 18.06
CA LEU A 274 3.87 5.24 18.62
C LEU A 274 4.50 4.99 19.99
N ASN A 275 5.65 5.62 20.21
CA ASN A 275 6.24 5.64 21.56
C ASN A 275 5.55 6.66 22.47
N HIS A 276 5.83 6.55 23.78
CA HIS A 276 5.24 7.41 24.81
C HIS A 276 5.40 8.92 24.52
N ARG A 277 6.58 9.36 24.04
CA ARG A 277 6.82 10.77 23.69
C ARG A 277 5.93 11.24 22.54
N GLN A 278 5.73 10.38 21.53
CA GLN A 278 4.86 10.66 20.38
C GLN A 278 3.40 10.70 20.83
N LEU A 279 2.96 9.75 21.67
CA LEU A 279 1.59 9.70 22.22
C LEU A 279 1.24 10.97 23.02
N ARG A 280 2.16 11.51 23.81
CA ARG A 280 1.98 12.79 24.52
C ARG A 280 1.75 13.99 23.58
N ASN A 281 2.25 13.92 22.35
CA ASN A 281 2.10 14.99 21.36
C ASN A 281 0.84 14.86 20.49
N ILE A 282 0.07 13.78 20.65
CA ILE A 282 -1.22 13.62 19.97
C ILE A 282 -2.27 14.48 20.63
N LYS A 283 -2.86 15.40 19.87
CA LYS A 283 -3.83 16.39 20.35
C LYS A 283 -5.11 16.32 19.54
N SER A 284 -6.24 16.47 20.19
CA SER A 284 -7.55 16.62 19.58
C SER A 284 -8.51 17.32 20.52
N ASP A 285 -9.25 18.29 20.00
CA ASP A 285 -10.37 18.96 20.64
C ASP A 285 -11.73 18.58 20.03
N LYS A 286 -11.73 17.93 18.85
CA LYS A 286 -12.92 17.64 18.05
C LYS A 286 -13.46 16.23 18.24
N VAL A 287 -12.56 15.24 18.30
CA VAL A 287 -12.91 13.82 18.50
C VAL A 287 -12.15 13.27 19.68
N LYS A 288 -12.73 12.26 20.32
CA LYS A 288 -12.09 11.54 21.43
C LYS A 288 -10.88 10.75 20.92
N LYS A 289 -9.83 10.68 21.75
CA LYS A 289 -8.64 9.87 21.48
C LYS A 289 -8.73 8.57 22.27
N GLY A 290 -8.58 7.44 21.59
CA GLY A 290 -8.46 6.13 22.20
C GLY A 290 -7.06 5.55 22.07
N LEU A 291 -6.66 4.69 22.99
CA LEU A 291 -5.43 3.91 22.94
C LEU A 291 -5.70 2.47 23.33
N VAL A 292 -5.15 1.52 22.60
CA VAL A 292 -5.12 0.11 23.02
C VAL A 292 -3.97 -0.08 24.00
N ILE A 293 -4.27 -0.58 25.18
CA ILE A 293 -3.29 -0.76 26.27
C ILE A 293 -2.99 -2.21 26.58
N TYR A 294 -3.78 -3.13 26.04
CA TYR A 294 -3.59 -4.57 26.15
C TYR A 294 -4.10 -5.27 24.91
N GLY A 295 -3.39 -6.30 24.43
CA GLY A 295 -3.88 -7.22 23.42
C GLY A 295 -2.82 -7.86 22.55
N TYR A 296 -3.18 -8.96 21.90
CA TYR A 296 -2.36 -9.57 20.88
C TYR A 296 -2.42 -8.76 19.59
N LEU A 297 -1.26 -8.28 19.15
CA LEU A 297 -1.17 -7.50 17.91
C LEU A 297 -1.09 -8.43 16.69
N LYS A 298 -1.94 -8.16 15.70
CA LYS A 298 -1.97 -8.87 14.45
C LYS A 298 -0.79 -8.45 13.58
N GLY A 299 0.13 -9.37 13.28
CA GLY A 299 1.31 -9.13 12.45
C GLY A 299 1.08 -9.43 10.97
N MET A 300 0.17 -10.39 10.64
CA MET A 300 -0.05 -10.77 9.25
C MET A 300 -1.49 -11.29 9.04
N TYR A 301 -2.01 -11.01 7.85
CA TYR A 301 -3.28 -11.52 7.36
C TYR A 301 -3.07 -12.23 6.03
N ILE A 302 -3.55 -13.47 5.90
CA ILE A 302 -3.29 -14.35 4.76
C ILE A 302 -4.60 -14.87 4.21
N GLU A 303 -4.92 -14.53 2.97
CA GLU A 303 -6.18 -14.90 2.29
C GLU A 303 -6.15 -16.31 1.67
N HIS A 304 -4.97 -16.90 1.57
CA HIS A 304 -4.84 -18.23 0.99
C HIS A 304 -4.78 -19.31 2.07
N LYS A 305 -5.41 -20.44 1.79
CA LYS A 305 -5.23 -21.64 2.59
C LYS A 305 -3.79 -22.14 2.43
N ILE A 306 -2.92 -21.81 3.39
CA ILE A 306 -1.52 -22.24 3.38
C ILE A 306 -1.35 -23.60 4.08
N PHE A 307 -2.30 -23.99 4.93
CA PHE A 307 -2.25 -25.21 5.71
C PHE A 307 -3.50 -26.05 5.48
N ASP A 308 -3.33 -27.36 5.37
CA ASP A 308 -4.43 -28.33 5.36
C ASP A 308 -4.89 -28.68 6.76
N GLU A 309 -4.02 -28.56 7.76
CA GLU A 309 -4.26 -28.84 9.18
C GLU A 309 -4.45 -27.53 9.96
N GLU A 310 -5.14 -27.59 11.10
CA GLU A 310 -5.25 -26.46 12.02
C GLU A 310 -3.96 -26.33 12.83
N TYR A 311 -3.23 -25.28 12.61
CA TYR A 311 -2.09 -24.87 13.42
C TYR A 311 -2.55 -23.82 14.43
N LYS A 312 -2.16 -23.99 15.69
CA LYS A 312 -2.37 -22.99 16.75
C LYS A 312 -1.19 -22.02 16.87
N GLU A 313 -0.01 -22.49 16.52
CA GLU A 313 1.24 -21.73 16.60
C GLU A 313 2.12 -22.02 15.39
N LEU A 314 2.88 -21.02 14.97
CA LEU A 314 3.93 -21.12 13.97
C LEU A 314 5.23 -20.57 14.53
N GLU A 315 6.34 -21.14 14.09
CA GLU A 315 7.67 -20.66 14.39
C GLU A 315 8.33 -20.13 13.11
N GLY A 316 8.79 -18.89 13.14
CA GLY A 316 9.50 -18.23 12.04
C GLY A 316 10.97 -18.64 11.95
N GLU A 317 11.64 -18.24 10.89
CA GLU A 317 13.05 -18.56 10.60
C GLU A 317 14.01 -18.08 11.71
N PHE A 318 13.64 -17.01 12.41
CA PHE A 318 14.42 -16.41 13.50
C PHE A 318 13.92 -16.78 14.89
N TYR A 319 13.23 -17.93 15.02
CA TYR A 319 12.62 -18.41 16.27
C TYR A 319 11.51 -17.49 16.84
N ASP A 320 11.00 -16.60 16.04
CA ASP A 320 9.81 -15.84 16.38
C ASP A 320 8.59 -16.75 16.37
N LYS A 321 7.79 -16.68 17.43
CA LYS A 321 6.56 -17.47 17.55
C LYS A 321 5.36 -16.59 17.22
N TYR A 322 4.41 -17.20 16.56
CA TYR A 322 3.15 -16.55 16.19
C TYR A 322 1.99 -17.45 16.59
N LYS A 323 0.96 -16.85 17.15
CA LYS A 323 -0.34 -17.52 17.32
C LYS A 323 -1.13 -17.42 16.03
N VAL A 324 -1.82 -18.49 15.69
CA VAL A 324 -2.61 -18.62 14.47
C VAL A 324 -4.10 -18.59 14.80
N LEU A 325 -4.83 -17.71 14.18
CA LEU A 325 -6.29 -17.69 14.22
C LEU A 325 -6.83 -17.86 12.80
N LYS A 326 -7.73 -18.82 12.64
CA LYS A 326 -8.52 -18.97 11.42
C LYS A 326 -9.85 -18.26 11.63
N ASN A 327 -10.13 -17.31 10.78
CA ASN A 327 -11.39 -16.54 10.86
C ASN A 327 -12.53 -17.23 10.08
N ASP A 328 -13.75 -16.72 10.20
CA ASP A 328 -14.94 -17.28 9.58
C ASP A 328 -14.92 -17.30 8.03
N LEU A 329 -14.01 -16.54 7.42
CA LEU A 329 -13.77 -16.51 5.97
C LEU A 329 -12.74 -17.56 5.53
N ASN A 330 -12.27 -18.42 6.44
CA ASN A 330 -11.15 -19.35 6.26
C ASN A 330 -9.81 -18.69 5.95
N ASN A 331 -9.67 -17.38 6.23
CA ASN A 331 -8.40 -16.68 6.15
C ASN A 331 -7.61 -16.88 7.44
N ILE A 332 -6.30 -16.72 7.35
CA ILE A 332 -5.38 -16.93 8.46
C ILE A 332 -4.89 -15.59 8.98
N GLU A 333 -5.01 -15.40 10.27
CA GLU A 333 -4.44 -14.27 10.98
C GLU A 333 -3.29 -14.75 11.88
N LEU A 334 -2.12 -14.13 11.74
CA LEU A 334 -0.98 -14.38 12.59
C LEU A 334 -0.85 -13.26 13.61
N TYR A 335 -0.78 -13.63 14.87
CA TYR A 335 -0.59 -12.72 16.00
C TYR A 335 0.76 -12.95 16.64
N LEU A 336 1.34 -11.90 17.22
CA LEU A 336 2.54 -12.05 18.05
C LEU A 336 2.24 -13.03 19.19
N ASP A 337 3.24 -13.80 19.63
CA ASP A 337 3.10 -14.86 20.64
C ASP A 337 2.71 -14.33 22.03
N LYS A 338 3.03 -13.05 22.31
CA LYS A 338 2.75 -12.37 23.58
C LYS A 338 1.93 -11.13 23.35
N PRO A 339 0.92 -10.86 24.18
CA PRO A 339 0.15 -9.63 24.08
C PRO A 339 1.01 -8.42 24.47
N MET A 340 0.82 -7.31 23.81
CA MET A 340 1.22 -6.02 24.34
C MET A 340 0.49 -5.81 25.67
N ASN A 341 1.20 -5.37 26.70
CA ASN A 341 0.60 -5.07 27.99
C ASN A 341 1.24 -3.82 28.61
N LEU A 342 0.51 -2.72 28.53
CA LEU A 342 0.91 -1.40 29.04
C LEU A 342 0.29 -1.11 30.40
N ILE A 343 -0.52 -2.01 30.99
CA ILE A 343 -1.19 -1.78 32.27
C ILE A 343 -0.20 -1.42 33.39
N PRO A 344 1.00 -2.05 33.50
CA PRO A 344 1.98 -1.66 34.51
C PRO A 344 2.49 -0.21 34.39
N LYS A 345 2.28 0.42 33.23
CA LYS A 345 2.65 1.81 32.93
C LYS A 345 1.42 2.71 32.76
N LEU A 346 0.28 2.31 33.30
CA LEU A 346 -0.98 3.01 33.11
C LEU A 346 -0.92 4.46 33.59
N ASP A 347 -0.19 4.74 34.68
CA ASP A 347 -0.08 6.10 35.19
C ASP A 347 0.65 7.04 34.22
N GLU A 348 1.67 6.54 33.50
CA GLU A 348 2.33 7.28 32.42
C GLU A 348 1.40 7.52 31.21
N ILE A 349 0.50 6.56 30.93
CA ILE A 349 -0.50 6.68 29.85
C ILE A 349 -1.57 7.71 30.20
N LEU A 350 -1.99 7.77 31.47
CA LEU A 350 -2.97 8.75 31.94
C LEU A 350 -2.48 10.19 31.73
N GLU A 351 -1.17 10.43 31.83
CA GLU A 351 -0.57 11.73 31.52
C GLU A 351 -0.69 12.13 30.04
N CYS A 352 -0.94 11.17 29.12
CA CYS A 352 -1.14 11.46 27.71
C CYS A 352 -2.54 11.97 27.38
N ASN A 353 -3.44 12.02 28.36
CA ASN A 353 -4.78 12.57 28.24
C ASN A 353 -5.63 11.94 27.13
N PHE A 354 -5.74 10.61 27.16
CA PHE A 354 -6.64 9.83 26.31
C PHE A 354 -8.05 9.79 26.90
N ASP A 355 -9.07 9.82 26.06
CA ASP A 355 -10.49 9.74 26.48
C ASP A 355 -10.96 8.28 26.68
N GLU A 356 -10.29 7.33 26.02
CA GLU A 356 -10.67 5.92 26.05
C GLU A 356 -9.42 5.01 26.04
N LEU A 357 -9.39 4.02 26.93
CA LEU A 357 -8.34 3.01 27.02
C LEU A 357 -8.96 1.63 26.79
N ARG A 358 -8.49 0.91 25.75
CA ARG A 358 -9.11 -0.33 25.29
C ARG A 358 -8.23 -1.56 25.55
N LEU A 359 -8.88 -2.64 25.95
CA LEU A 359 -8.32 -3.98 26.11
C LEU A 359 -8.82 -4.87 24.97
N ASP A 360 -7.90 -5.41 24.15
CA ASP A 360 -8.25 -6.23 23.00
C ASP A 360 -8.05 -7.73 23.32
N PHE A 361 -9.14 -8.43 23.60
CA PHE A 361 -9.14 -9.86 23.91
C PHE A 361 -9.31 -10.71 22.64
N THR A 362 -8.38 -11.64 22.44
CA THR A 362 -8.38 -12.53 21.25
C THR A 362 -8.33 -14.00 21.63
N PHE A 363 -7.40 -14.41 22.50
CA PHE A 363 -7.16 -15.80 22.88
C PHE A 363 -7.44 -16.07 24.37
N GLU A 364 -7.71 -15.03 25.14
CA GLU A 364 -7.86 -15.09 26.57
C GLU A 364 -9.15 -15.84 26.97
N SER A 365 -9.03 -16.70 27.96
CA SER A 365 -10.18 -17.30 28.64
C SER A 365 -10.95 -16.26 29.47
N PRO A 366 -12.21 -16.55 29.86
CA PRO A 366 -12.97 -15.66 30.72
C PRO A 366 -12.28 -15.33 32.06
N GLU A 367 -11.53 -16.28 32.60
CA GLU A 367 -10.76 -16.11 33.84
C GLU A 367 -9.61 -15.14 33.62
N GLU A 368 -8.84 -15.31 32.56
CA GLU A 368 -7.76 -14.39 32.17
C GLU A 368 -8.28 -12.98 31.88
N VAL A 369 -9.45 -12.84 31.22
CA VAL A 369 -10.10 -11.56 31.01
C VAL A 369 -10.37 -10.82 32.33
N ARG A 370 -10.96 -11.52 33.34
CA ARG A 370 -11.23 -10.94 34.66
C ARG A 370 -9.93 -10.56 35.39
N GLU A 371 -8.90 -11.39 35.33
CA GLU A 371 -7.59 -11.12 35.92
C GLU A 371 -6.95 -9.87 35.31
N ILE A 372 -6.95 -9.76 33.98
CA ILE A 372 -6.39 -8.61 33.26
C ILE A 372 -7.15 -7.33 33.61
N ILE A 373 -8.49 -7.36 33.64
CA ILE A 373 -9.29 -6.19 34.05
C ILE A 373 -9.00 -5.82 35.50
N GLY A 374 -8.93 -6.79 36.41
CA GLY A 374 -8.56 -6.54 37.81
C GLY A 374 -7.16 -5.95 37.99
N SER A 375 -6.26 -6.19 37.03
CA SER A 375 -4.92 -5.58 37.06
C SER A 375 -4.92 -4.08 36.75
N LEU A 376 -6.00 -3.54 36.19
CA LEU A 376 -6.14 -2.07 36.01
C LEU A 376 -6.09 -1.29 37.33
N GLU A 377 -6.62 -1.84 38.40
CA GLU A 377 -6.57 -1.21 39.73
C GLU A 377 -5.19 -1.37 40.37
N THR A 378 -4.61 -2.55 40.27
CA THR A 378 -3.37 -2.93 40.96
C THR A 378 -2.10 -2.48 40.26
N ARG A 379 -2.16 -2.16 38.94
CA ARG A 379 -1.02 -1.88 38.05
C ARG A 379 -0.05 -3.06 37.95
N LYS A 380 -0.48 -4.28 38.31
CA LYS A 380 0.34 -5.50 38.27
C LYS A 380 0.18 -6.21 36.93
N GLY A 381 1.19 -7.01 36.60
CA GLY A 381 1.20 -7.82 35.40
C GLY A 381 2.57 -7.83 34.73
N LYS A 382 2.73 -8.69 33.75
CA LYS A 382 3.96 -8.75 32.97
C LYS A 382 3.95 -7.62 31.94
N TYR A 383 4.81 -6.65 32.11
CA TYR A 383 4.98 -5.57 31.17
C TYR A 383 5.51 -6.08 29.82
N ASN A 384 4.87 -5.67 28.72
CA ASN A 384 5.33 -5.88 27.36
C ASN A 384 5.04 -4.62 26.53
N PRO A 385 6.04 -3.78 26.27
CA PRO A 385 5.83 -2.44 25.71
C PRO A 385 5.44 -2.43 24.23
N TYR A 386 5.75 -3.47 23.47
CA TYR A 386 5.74 -3.39 22.00
C TYR A 386 6.54 -2.15 21.53
N ALA A 387 5.86 -1.12 20.99
CA ALA A 387 6.50 0.11 20.51
C ALA A 387 6.51 1.25 21.55
N PHE A 388 5.86 1.11 22.70
CA PHE A 388 5.61 2.20 23.66
C PHE A 388 6.88 2.92 24.14
N GLU A 389 8.00 2.21 24.27
CA GLU A 389 9.27 2.81 24.71
C GLU A 389 10.06 3.43 23.54
N ASN A 390 10.22 2.69 22.45
CA ASN A 390 11.17 3.05 21.40
C ASN A 390 10.49 3.41 20.06
N GLY A 391 9.21 3.12 19.90
CA GLY A 391 8.53 3.19 18.61
C GLY A 391 8.88 2.00 17.70
N VAL A 392 8.19 1.91 16.58
CA VAL A 392 8.57 1.05 15.47
C VAL A 392 9.40 1.89 14.52
N LEU A 393 10.61 1.44 14.21
CA LEU A 393 11.54 2.12 13.30
C LEU A 393 11.15 1.94 11.85
#